data_25daf956812451d04a46a6c7c6b4f09a
#
_entry.id   25daf956812451d04a46a6c7c6b4f09a
#
_cell.length_a   1.000
_cell.length_b   1.000
_cell.length_c   1.000
_cell.angle_alpha   90.00
_cell.angle_beta   90.00
_cell.angle_gamma   90.00
#
_symmetry.space_group_name_H-M   'P 1'
#
loop_
_entity.id
_entity.type
_entity.pdbx_description
1 polymer ?
#
loop_
_entity_poly.entity_id
_entity_poly.type
_entity_poly.pdbx_seq_one_letter_code
_entity_poly.pdbx_strand_id
1 'polypeptide(L)'
;MQRRLDYNKVAPGAARAMSALHKYVEESGLEHSLLELVKTRASQINGCAYCIDMHTQDARARGESEQRLYALSAWHEAPVFTDRERAALAWTESCHPGQRNAFAG
;
A
#
# COMPACT_ATOMS: atom_id res chain seq x y z
N MET A 1 7.07 5.80 -15.25
CA MET A 1 5.88 5.26 -15.94
C MET A 1 4.94 6.40 -16.32
N GLN A 2 4.54 6.42 -17.55
CA GLN A 2 3.62 7.46 -18.00
C GLN A 2 2.18 7.09 -17.63
N ARG A 3 1.45 8.03 -17.10
CA ARG A 3 0.05 7.81 -16.74
C ARG A 3 -0.82 7.83 -18.00
N ARG A 4 -1.40 6.70 -18.34
CA ARG A 4 -2.24 6.58 -19.53
C ARG A 4 -3.71 6.39 -19.20
N LEU A 5 -4.00 5.89 -18.01
CA LEU A 5 -5.36 5.58 -17.59
C LEU A 5 -5.74 6.48 -16.44
N ASP A 6 -6.99 6.89 -16.43
CA ASP A 6 -7.53 7.56 -15.25
C ASP A 6 -7.82 6.48 -14.22
N TYR A 7 -7.05 6.44 -13.17
CA TYR A 7 -7.15 5.48 -12.09
C TYR A 7 -8.57 5.42 -11.53
N ASN A 8 -9.21 6.58 -11.34
CA ASN A 8 -10.56 6.64 -10.78
C ASN A 8 -11.61 6.05 -11.74
N LYS A 9 -11.40 6.19 -13.03
CA LYS A 9 -12.34 5.68 -14.01
C LYS A 9 -12.17 4.18 -14.24
N VAL A 10 -10.93 3.71 -14.23
CA VAL A 10 -10.63 2.31 -14.53
C VAL A 10 -10.92 1.42 -13.35
N ALA A 11 -10.64 1.89 -12.13
CA ALA A 11 -10.79 1.10 -10.92
C ALA A 11 -11.45 1.92 -9.82
N PRO A 12 -12.74 2.24 -9.96
CA PRO A 12 -13.42 3.10 -8.97
C PRO A 12 -13.45 2.48 -7.56
N GLY A 13 -13.53 1.14 -7.47
CA GLY A 13 -13.46 0.48 -6.17
C GLY A 13 -12.11 0.65 -5.50
N ALA A 14 -11.04 0.53 -6.30
CA ALA A 14 -9.69 0.72 -5.80
C ALA A 14 -9.46 2.17 -5.40
N ALA A 15 -10.00 3.12 -6.17
CA ALA A 15 -9.88 4.54 -5.85
C ALA A 15 -10.57 4.86 -4.52
N ARG A 16 -11.75 4.29 -4.29
CA ARG A 16 -12.45 4.50 -3.02
C ARG A 16 -11.68 3.91 -1.84
N ALA A 17 -11.10 2.72 -2.02
CA ALA A 17 -10.32 2.08 -0.98
C ALA A 17 -9.08 2.93 -0.64
N MET A 18 -8.40 3.45 -1.66
CA MET A 18 -7.24 4.31 -1.46
C MET A 18 -7.62 5.61 -0.77
N SER A 19 -8.74 6.20 -1.14
CA SER A 19 -9.22 7.44 -0.50
C SER A 19 -9.53 7.22 0.96
N ALA A 20 -10.21 6.12 1.30
CA ALA A 20 -10.54 5.80 2.68
C ALA A 20 -9.27 5.57 3.50
N LEU A 21 -8.30 4.86 2.92
CA LEU A 21 -7.03 4.59 3.56
C LEU A 21 -6.26 5.88 3.83
N HIS A 22 -6.17 6.72 2.82
CA HIS A 22 -5.47 7.99 2.92
C HIS A 22 -6.07 8.87 4.02
N LYS A 23 -7.40 8.95 4.06
CA LYS A 23 -8.10 9.71 5.09
C LYS A 23 -7.82 9.17 6.48
N TYR A 24 -7.86 7.85 6.62
CA TYR A 24 -7.60 7.20 7.91
C TYR A 24 -6.21 7.54 8.43
N VAL A 25 -5.18 7.39 7.58
CA VAL A 25 -3.82 7.63 8.04
C VAL A 25 -3.56 9.11 8.32
N GLU A 26 -4.17 10.00 7.57
CA GLU A 26 -4.06 11.44 7.85
C GLU A 26 -4.68 11.78 9.21
N GLU A 27 -5.85 11.24 9.50
CA GLU A 27 -6.55 11.51 10.75
C GLU A 27 -5.87 10.84 11.94
N SER A 28 -5.18 9.73 11.73
CA SER A 28 -4.53 9.01 12.80
C SER A 28 -3.17 9.58 13.18
N GLY A 29 -2.65 10.53 12.37
CA GLY A 29 -1.37 11.16 12.66
C GLY A 29 -0.17 10.25 12.42
N LEU A 30 -0.30 9.29 11.55
CA LEU A 30 0.80 8.38 11.22
C LEU A 30 1.90 9.12 10.46
N GLU A 31 3.14 8.72 10.71
CA GLU A 31 4.28 9.31 10.03
C GLU A 31 4.32 8.95 8.55
N HIS A 32 5.00 9.80 7.76
CA HIS A 32 5.06 9.63 6.31
C HIS A 32 5.64 8.29 5.87
N SER A 33 6.63 7.77 6.59
CA SER A 33 7.24 6.50 6.21
C SER A 33 6.22 5.36 6.29
N LEU A 34 5.40 5.36 7.34
CA LEU A 34 4.36 4.36 7.50
C LEU A 34 3.27 4.54 6.45
N LEU A 35 2.91 5.79 6.18
CA LEU A 35 1.92 6.12 5.16
C LEU A 35 2.32 5.57 3.79
N GLU A 36 3.58 5.73 3.42
CA GLU A 36 4.07 5.24 2.12
C GLU A 36 4.05 3.71 2.05
N LEU A 37 4.37 3.02 3.14
CA LEU A 37 4.27 1.57 3.17
C LEU A 37 2.83 1.11 2.97
N VAL A 38 1.90 1.76 3.66
CA VAL A 38 0.47 1.43 3.56
C VAL A 38 -0.04 1.67 2.15
N LYS A 39 0.29 2.81 1.56
CA LYS A 39 -0.12 3.13 0.19
C LYS A 39 0.47 2.16 -0.82
N THR A 40 1.72 1.79 -0.64
CA THR A 40 2.39 0.84 -1.53
C THR A 40 1.71 -0.53 -1.45
N ARG A 41 1.43 -0.99 -0.23
CA ARG A 41 0.77 -2.29 -0.05
C ARG A 41 -0.63 -2.29 -0.66
N ALA A 42 -1.40 -1.23 -0.43
CA ALA A 42 -2.74 -1.10 -1.01
C ALA A 42 -2.66 -1.14 -2.54
N SER A 43 -1.66 -0.51 -3.11
CA SER A 43 -1.45 -0.49 -4.56
C SER A 43 -1.14 -1.89 -5.10
N GLN A 44 -0.35 -2.68 -4.34
CA GLN A 44 -0.06 -4.07 -4.71
C GLN A 44 -1.34 -4.90 -4.70
N ILE A 45 -2.15 -4.76 -3.67
CA ILE A 45 -3.40 -5.51 -3.54
C ILE A 45 -4.35 -5.15 -4.68
N ASN A 46 -4.42 -3.88 -5.04
CA ASN A 46 -5.26 -3.41 -6.13
C ASN A 46 -4.72 -3.78 -7.51
N GLY A 47 -3.45 -4.16 -7.59
CA GLY A 47 -2.82 -4.49 -8.87
C GLY A 47 -2.64 -3.27 -9.76
N CYS A 48 -2.46 -2.10 -9.18
CA CYS A 48 -2.29 -0.86 -9.92
C CYS A 48 -0.81 -0.57 -10.17
N ALA A 49 -0.31 -0.91 -11.35
CA ALA A 49 1.11 -0.74 -11.67
C ALA A 49 1.57 0.71 -11.55
N TYR A 50 0.75 1.64 -12.01
CA TYR A 50 1.07 3.06 -11.89
C TYR A 50 1.21 3.48 -10.42
N CYS A 51 0.30 3.03 -9.58
CA CYS A 51 0.32 3.38 -8.15
C CYS A 51 1.52 2.77 -7.45
N ILE A 52 1.85 1.52 -7.77
CA ILE A 52 3.02 0.86 -7.21
C ILE A 52 4.28 1.63 -7.57
N ASP A 53 4.41 1.99 -8.83
CA ASP A 53 5.57 2.74 -9.31
C ASP A 53 5.70 4.07 -8.59
N MET A 54 4.61 4.82 -8.52
CA MET A 54 4.61 6.13 -7.89
C MET A 54 4.94 6.06 -6.40
N HIS A 55 4.28 5.17 -5.67
CA HIS A 55 4.46 5.10 -4.23
C HIS A 55 5.80 4.50 -3.83
N THR A 56 6.34 3.55 -4.61
CA THR A 56 7.67 3.03 -4.31
C THR A 56 8.74 4.09 -4.54
N GLN A 57 8.60 4.89 -5.58
CA GLN A 57 9.53 5.99 -5.81
C GLN A 57 9.47 7.03 -4.69
N ASP A 58 8.25 7.39 -4.27
CA ASP A 58 8.08 8.33 -3.17
C ASP A 58 8.66 7.79 -1.87
N ALA A 59 8.45 6.51 -1.59
CA ALA A 59 9.01 5.88 -0.40
C ALA A 59 10.52 5.90 -0.43
N ARG A 60 11.13 5.58 -1.58
CA ARG A 60 12.59 5.62 -1.72
C ARG A 60 13.12 7.03 -1.52
N ALA A 61 12.44 8.02 -2.07
CA ALA A 61 12.83 9.41 -1.91
C ALA A 61 12.84 9.85 -0.44
N ARG A 62 12.03 9.21 0.38
CA ARG A 62 11.94 9.50 1.82
C ARG A 62 12.83 8.61 2.67
N GLY A 63 13.68 7.78 2.04
CA GLY A 63 14.65 6.97 2.76
C GLY A 63 14.24 5.53 3.03
N GLU A 64 13.11 5.09 2.48
CA GLU A 64 12.70 3.69 2.64
C GLU A 64 13.67 2.77 1.91
N SER A 65 13.96 1.59 2.50
CA SER A 65 14.90 0.67 1.89
C SER A 65 14.25 -0.17 0.80
N GLU A 66 15.05 -0.53 -0.19
CA GLU A 66 14.59 -1.42 -1.25
C GLU A 66 14.21 -2.79 -0.70
N GLN A 67 14.98 -3.30 0.27
CA GLN A 67 14.71 -4.59 0.89
C GLN A 67 13.28 -4.64 1.46
N ARG A 68 12.89 -3.61 2.18
CA ARG A 68 11.57 -3.57 2.78
C ARG A 68 10.47 -3.46 1.71
N LEU A 69 10.71 -2.67 0.67
CA LEU A 69 9.75 -2.56 -0.42
C LEU A 69 9.61 -3.88 -1.19
N TYR A 70 10.71 -4.58 -1.43
CA TYR A 70 10.66 -5.88 -2.12
C TYR A 70 9.92 -6.93 -1.29
N ALA A 71 10.06 -6.89 0.03
CA ALA A 71 9.44 -7.86 0.92
C ALA A 71 8.00 -7.52 1.31
N LEU A 72 7.50 -6.35 0.89
CA LEU A 72 6.23 -5.83 1.38
C LEU A 72 5.04 -6.74 1.04
N SER A 73 5.04 -7.38 -0.12
CA SER A 73 3.96 -8.28 -0.49
C SER A 73 3.92 -9.55 0.36
N ALA A 74 5.03 -9.85 1.05
CA ALA A 74 5.14 -10.99 1.94
C ALA A 74 5.45 -10.55 3.37
N TRP A 75 4.90 -9.42 3.77
CA TRP A 75 5.26 -8.79 5.05
C TRP A 75 4.94 -9.66 6.27
N HIS A 76 3.96 -10.56 6.15
CA HIS A 76 3.59 -11.45 7.26
C HIS A 76 4.77 -12.27 7.76
N GLU A 77 5.65 -12.67 6.85
CA GLU A 77 6.79 -13.53 7.16
C GLU A 77 8.11 -12.78 7.22
N ALA A 78 8.14 -11.54 6.74
CA ALA A 78 9.37 -10.76 6.68
C ALA A 78 9.72 -10.17 8.04
N PRO A 79 10.94 -10.35 8.54
CA PRO A 79 11.29 -9.85 9.89
C PRO A 79 11.74 -8.39 9.91
N VAL A 80 11.46 -7.64 8.85
CA VAL A 80 11.98 -6.28 8.69
C VAL A 80 10.95 -5.19 9.00
N PHE A 81 9.76 -5.56 9.45
CA PHE A 81 8.70 -4.60 9.77
C PHE A 81 8.40 -4.57 11.25
N THR A 82 8.19 -3.37 11.79
CA THR A 82 7.87 -3.19 13.21
C THR A 82 6.44 -3.65 13.50
N ASP A 83 6.12 -3.83 14.77
CA ASP A 83 4.77 -4.21 15.18
C ASP A 83 3.73 -3.18 14.72
N ARG A 84 4.07 -1.89 14.83
CA ARG A 84 3.20 -0.81 14.38
C ARG A 84 2.94 -0.89 12.88
N GLU A 85 4.00 -1.13 12.11
CA GLU A 85 3.88 -1.29 10.66
C GLU A 85 3.04 -2.51 10.32
N ARG A 86 3.27 -3.61 11.00
CA ARG A 86 2.51 -4.84 10.78
C ARG A 86 1.04 -4.65 11.07
N ALA A 87 0.71 -3.90 12.11
CA ALA A 87 -0.69 -3.60 12.44
C ALA A 87 -1.34 -2.75 11.33
N ALA A 88 -0.62 -1.77 10.82
CA ALA A 88 -1.13 -0.93 9.74
C ALA A 88 -1.31 -1.71 8.44
N LEU A 89 -0.39 -2.64 8.15
CA LEU A 89 -0.48 -3.48 6.96
C LEU A 89 -1.64 -4.47 7.06
N ALA A 90 -1.86 -5.02 8.25
CA ALA A 90 -3.01 -5.90 8.49
C ALA A 90 -4.33 -5.15 8.26
N TRP A 91 -4.41 -3.92 8.76
CA TRP A 91 -5.58 -3.09 8.53
C TRP A 91 -5.79 -2.81 7.04
N THR A 92 -4.70 -2.53 6.33
CA THR A 92 -4.74 -2.29 4.89
C THR A 92 -5.37 -3.47 4.16
N GLU A 93 -4.96 -4.69 4.51
CA GLU A 93 -5.51 -5.88 3.89
C GLU A 93 -6.97 -6.09 4.23
N SER A 94 -7.39 -5.70 5.43
CA SER A 94 -8.79 -5.84 5.82
C SER A 94 -9.71 -4.92 5.02
N CYS A 95 -9.17 -3.86 4.43
CA CYS A 95 -9.94 -2.97 3.55
C CYS A 95 -10.10 -3.55 2.14
N HIS A 96 -9.47 -4.70 1.85
CA HIS A 96 -9.50 -5.34 0.53
C HIS A 96 -9.78 -6.83 0.67
N PRO A 97 -10.92 -7.22 1.30
CA PRO A 97 -11.15 -8.63 1.64
C PRO A 97 -11.16 -9.58 0.44
N GLY A 98 -11.67 -9.15 -0.69
CA GLY A 98 -11.70 -9.98 -1.89
C GLY A 98 -10.32 -10.24 -2.46
N GLN A 99 -9.47 -9.23 -2.45
CA GLN A 99 -8.10 -9.33 -2.95
C GLN A 99 -7.25 -10.19 -2.02
N ARG A 100 -7.42 -10.02 -0.72
CA ARG A 100 -6.68 -10.82 0.26
C ARG A 100 -6.90 -12.30 0.04
N ASN A 101 -8.14 -12.71 -0.22
CA ASN A 101 -8.48 -14.11 -0.43
C ASN A 101 -7.80 -14.67 -1.66
N ALA A 102 -7.54 -13.88 -2.67
CA ALA A 102 -6.85 -14.32 -3.86
C ALA A 102 -5.43 -14.81 -3.59
N PHE A 103 -4.82 -14.34 -2.51
CA PHE A 103 -3.44 -14.66 -2.16
C PHE A 103 -3.33 -15.62 -0.98
N ALA A 104 -4.45 -15.96 -0.36
CA ALA A 104 -4.46 -16.82 0.82
C ALA A 104 -4.43 -18.30 0.47
N GLY A 105 -4.62 -18.60 -0.78
CA GLY A 105 -4.78 -19.97 -1.29
C GLY A 105 -3.65 -20.91 -1.02
#